data_061e9880faaa187cff10f8f3bdf60618
#
_entry.id   061e9880faaa187cff10f8f3bdf60618
#
_cell.length_a   1.000
_cell.length_b   1.000
_cell.length_c   1.000
_cell.angle_alpha   90.00
_cell.angle_beta   90.00
_cell.angle_gamma   90.00
#
_symmetry.space_group_name_H-M   'P 1'
#
loop_
_entity.id
_entity.type
_entity.pdbx_description
1 polymer ?
#
loop_
_entity_poly.entity_id
_entity_poly.type
_entity_poly.pdbx_seq_one_letter_code
_entity_poly.pdbx_strand_id
1 'polypeptide(L)'
;MKENELKGKVAVVTGSSRGIGRGIAVGLGEKGATVYITGSSKGNGPLTIDETAKMVNEAGGVGVPVSVDLGDDEQIMRLYQQIESDHGRLDIHVNNAFKIPNPPVWVGKFWEHPIQVWDDQVGIGLRAAYVASVHATKLMMSGTDSLKFIANISSSGSERYALSASYGIAKMGTDRLTRDFAVEGKEDGLCVIGLWPSQVLTEFIIESIEKGDIELDEENSETPLYTGRVIAKLATDEQRFERNGQVLTTAELAVHYDIKDERGKQPKGKRNPTLFREII
;
A
#
# COMPACT_ATOMS: atom_id res chain seq x y z
N MET A 1 12.52 19.25 -0.36
CA MET A 1 12.47 18.04 -1.25
C MET A 1 12.47 18.54 -2.69
N LYS A 2 13.20 17.89 -3.60
CA LYS A 2 13.16 18.27 -5.03
C LYS A 2 11.74 18.04 -5.57
N GLU A 3 11.18 19.01 -6.25
CA GLU A 3 9.90 18.89 -6.94
C GLU A 3 10.08 17.99 -8.18
N ASN A 4 9.04 17.19 -8.51
CA ASN A 4 8.98 16.39 -9.74
C ASN A 4 10.02 15.24 -9.89
N GLU A 5 10.52 14.64 -8.79
CA GLU A 5 11.45 13.50 -8.85
C GLU A 5 10.87 12.25 -9.55
N LEU A 6 9.52 12.11 -9.61
CA LEU A 6 8.82 11.02 -10.29
C LEU A 6 8.15 11.45 -11.60
N LYS A 7 8.51 12.61 -12.15
CA LYS A 7 7.96 13.05 -13.44
C LYS A 7 8.32 12.04 -14.55
N GLY A 8 7.30 11.61 -15.31
CA GLY A 8 7.44 10.59 -16.34
C GLY A 8 7.51 9.15 -15.82
N LYS A 9 7.39 8.95 -14.50
CA LYS A 9 7.26 7.63 -13.89
C LYS A 9 5.78 7.25 -13.76
N VAL A 10 5.50 5.95 -13.96
CA VAL A 10 4.16 5.37 -13.92
C VAL A 10 4.02 4.51 -12.68
N ALA A 11 2.97 4.75 -11.91
CA ALA A 11 2.67 4.03 -10.67
C ALA A 11 1.27 3.42 -10.68
N VAL A 12 1.11 2.30 -10.00
CA VAL A 12 -0.21 1.71 -9.66
C VAL A 12 -0.34 1.65 -8.15
N VAL A 13 -1.47 2.08 -7.62
CA VAL A 13 -1.82 1.92 -6.21
C VAL A 13 -3.13 1.16 -6.11
N THR A 14 -3.08 -0.07 -5.57
CA THR A 14 -4.29 -0.87 -5.41
C THR A 14 -5.12 -0.42 -4.21
N GLY A 15 -6.46 -0.38 -4.36
CA GLY A 15 -7.37 0.03 -3.29
C GLY A 15 -7.19 1.51 -2.88
N SER A 16 -7.08 2.41 -3.84
CA SER A 16 -6.71 3.81 -3.61
C SER A 16 -7.87 4.81 -3.71
N SER A 17 -9.12 4.36 -3.61
CA SER A 17 -10.30 5.25 -3.55
C SER A 17 -10.38 6.05 -2.24
N ARG A 18 -9.72 5.61 -1.16
CA ARG A 18 -9.77 6.19 0.19
C ARG A 18 -8.58 5.75 1.03
N GLY A 19 -8.51 6.25 2.26
CA GLY A 19 -7.58 5.79 3.29
C GLY A 19 -6.11 5.85 2.87
N ILE A 20 -5.33 4.85 3.29
CA ILE A 20 -3.88 4.77 3.03
C ILE A 20 -3.58 4.82 1.53
N GLY A 21 -4.33 4.06 0.72
CA GLY A 21 -4.12 4.03 -0.73
C GLY A 21 -4.31 5.39 -1.41
N ARG A 22 -5.30 6.18 -0.97
CA ARG A 22 -5.46 7.58 -1.41
C ARG A 22 -4.24 8.42 -1.03
N GLY A 23 -3.82 8.35 0.23
CA GLY A 23 -2.65 9.09 0.69
C GLY A 23 -1.38 8.73 -0.09
N ILE A 24 -1.20 7.45 -0.43
CA ILE A 24 -0.08 6.98 -1.26
C ILE A 24 -0.17 7.56 -2.67
N ALA A 25 -1.36 7.50 -3.30
CA ALA A 25 -1.57 8.04 -4.64
C ALA A 25 -1.25 9.54 -4.70
N VAL A 26 -1.74 10.32 -3.72
CA VAL A 26 -1.46 11.76 -3.61
C VAL A 26 0.02 12.03 -3.37
N GLY A 27 0.67 11.29 -2.46
CA GLY A 27 2.10 11.45 -2.17
C GLY A 27 3.02 11.17 -3.38
N LEU A 28 2.65 10.19 -4.22
CA LEU A 28 3.32 9.95 -5.51
C LEU A 28 3.03 11.11 -6.50
N GLY A 29 1.80 11.63 -6.50
CA GLY A 29 1.40 12.80 -7.28
C GLY A 29 2.17 14.07 -6.91
N GLU A 30 2.43 14.33 -5.60
CA GLU A 30 3.28 15.43 -5.13
C GLU A 30 4.69 15.40 -5.74
N LYS A 31 5.12 14.23 -6.26
CA LYS A 31 6.40 14.03 -6.94
C LYS A 31 6.29 13.99 -8.47
N GLY A 32 5.11 14.28 -9.02
CA GLY A 32 4.87 14.37 -10.46
C GLY A 32 4.63 13.04 -11.17
N ALA A 33 4.37 11.95 -10.44
CA ALA A 33 4.08 10.65 -11.05
C ALA A 33 2.73 10.63 -11.79
N THR A 34 2.63 9.78 -12.83
CA THR A 34 1.35 9.30 -13.33
C THR A 34 0.89 8.13 -12.46
N VAL A 35 -0.26 8.25 -11.81
CA VAL A 35 -0.75 7.27 -10.83
C VAL A 35 -2.06 6.66 -11.30
N TYR A 36 -2.07 5.35 -11.52
CA TYR A 36 -3.27 4.55 -11.74
C TYR A 36 -3.93 4.26 -10.39
N ILE A 37 -5.09 4.85 -10.18
CA ILE A 37 -5.87 4.76 -8.95
C ILE A 37 -6.92 3.68 -9.12
N THR A 38 -6.82 2.58 -8.37
CA THR A 38 -7.71 1.44 -8.55
C THR A 38 -8.64 1.20 -7.36
N GLY A 39 -9.82 0.74 -7.66
CA GLY A 39 -10.86 0.39 -6.70
C GLY A 39 -12.21 0.18 -7.36
N SER A 40 -13.19 -0.30 -6.62
CA SER A 40 -14.56 -0.52 -7.11
C SER A 40 -15.47 0.70 -6.96
N SER A 41 -15.12 1.66 -6.08
CA SER A 41 -15.94 2.85 -5.82
C SER A 41 -15.61 3.95 -6.83
N LYS A 42 -16.52 4.23 -7.75
CA LYS A 42 -16.39 5.23 -8.82
C LYS A 42 -17.53 6.24 -8.82
N GLY A 43 -17.36 7.32 -9.59
CA GLY A 43 -18.35 8.38 -9.79
C GLY A 43 -18.18 9.53 -8.80
N ASN A 44 -19.23 10.37 -8.70
CA ASN A 44 -19.20 11.55 -7.85
C ASN A 44 -19.36 11.18 -6.38
N GLY A 45 -18.35 11.47 -5.57
CA GLY A 45 -18.38 11.23 -4.12
C GLY A 45 -17.00 11.27 -3.49
N PRO A 46 -16.93 11.50 -2.17
CA PRO A 46 -15.65 11.74 -1.50
C PRO A 46 -14.77 10.50 -1.37
N LEU A 47 -15.33 9.28 -1.51
CA LEU A 47 -14.60 8.02 -1.30
C LEU A 47 -14.51 7.20 -2.61
N THR A 48 -14.19 7.89 -3.72
CA THR A 48 -14.13 7.31 -5.06
C THR A 48 -12.72 7.39 -5.65
N ILE A 49 -12.46 6.56 -6.67
CA ILE A 49 -11.22 6.63 -7.45
C ILE A 49 -11.13 7.95 -8.23
N ASP A 50 -12.28 8.49 -8.68
CA ASP A 50 -12.34 9.75 -9.42
C ASP A 50 -11.93 10.94 -8.54
N GLU A 51 -12.41 11.00 -7.29
CA GLU A 51 -11.98 12.05 -6.36
C GLU A 51 -10.50 11.93 -6.02
N THR A 52 -9.97 10.71 -5.83
CA THR A 52 -8.55 10.53 -5.61
C THR A 52 -7.72 10.96 -6.82
N ALA A 53 -8.20 10.68 -8.05
CA ALA A 53 -7.52 11.13 -9.28
C ALA A 53 -7.45 12.66 -9.37
N LYS A 54 -8.54 13.34 -9.00
CA LYS A 54 -8.57 14.80 -8.91
C LYS A 54 -7.55 15.33 -7.89
N MET A 55 -7.48 14.72 -6.68
CA MET A 55 -6.49 15.10 -5.66
C MET A 55 -5.06 14.90 -6.13
N VAL A 56 -4.76 13.82 -6.87
CA VAL A 56 -3.44 13.58 -7.49
C VAL A 56 -3.10 14.68 -8.50
N ASN A 57 -4.07 15.09 -9.33
CA ASN A 57 -3.87 16.18 -10.30
C ASN A 57 -3.62 17.52 -9.60
N GLU A 58 -4.36 17.82 -8.53
CA GLU A 58 -4.18 19.03 -7.72
C GLU A 58 -2.82 19.04 -7.01
N ALA A 59 -2.27 17.85 -6.68
CA ALA A 59 -0.95 17.71 -6.08
C ALA A 59 0.21 17.84 -7.07
N GLY A 60 -0.06 17.91 -8.39
CA GLY A 60 0.96 18.10 -9.44
C GLY A 60 1.33 16.84 -10.23
N GLY A 61 0.67 15.71 -9.95
CA GLY A 61 0.80 14.46 -10.72
C GLY A 61 -0.25 14.33 -11.83
N VAL A 62 -0.40 13.12 -12.34
CA VAL A 62 -1.47 12.74 -13.28
C VAL A 62 -2.24 11.56 -12.69
N GLY A 63 -3.47 11.77 -12.27
CA GLY A 63 -4.35 10.73 -11.72
C GLY A 63 -5.16 10.04 -12.81
N VAL A 64 -5.06 8.72 -12.91
CA VAL A 64 -5.81 7.89 -13.86
C VAL A 64 -6.72 6.94 -13.07
N PRO A 65 -8.03 7.21 -12.96
CA PRO A 65 -8.94 6.35 -12.22
C PRO A 65 -9.32 5.13 -13.07
N VAL A 66 -9.11 3.92 -12.53
CA VAL A 66 -9.47 2.66 -13.19
C VAL A 66 -10.29 1.79 -12.24
N SER A 67 -11.54 1.49 -12.62
CA SER A 67 -12.40 0.59 -11.85
C SER A 67 -11.94 -0.84 -12.00
N VAL A 68 -11.53 -1.48 -10.89
CA VAL A 68 -11.04 -2.86 -10.86
C VAL A 68 -11.61 -3.58 -9.65
N ASP A 69 -12.23 -4.73 -9.87
CA ASP A 69 -12.48 -5.71 -8.82
C ASP A 69 -11.22 -6.59 -8.69
N LEU A 70 -10.54 -6.46 -7.55
CA LEU A 70 -9.33 -7.23 -7.27
C LEU A 70 -9.60 -8.71 -6.92
N GLY A 71 -10.86 -9.11 -6.81
CA GLY A 71 -11.28 -10.51 -6.75
C GLY A 71 -11.35 -11.19 -8.14
N ASP A 72 -11.24 -10.42 -9.22
CA ASP A 72 -11.34 -10.88 -10.60
C ASP A 72 -9.97 -10.76 -11.31
N ASP A 73 -9.32 -11.89 -11.54
CA ASP A 73 -7.99 -11.95 -12.15
C ASP A 73 -7.95 -11.36 -13.56
N GLU A 74 -9.07 -11.46 -14.33
CA GLU A 74 -9.14 -10.87 -15.65
C GLU A 74 -9.18 -9.34 -15.62
N GLN A 75 -9.87 -8.76 -14.62
CA GLN A 75 -9.85 -7.31 -14.46
C GLN A 75 -8.47 -6.83 -14.01
N ILE A 76 -7.78 -7.57 -13.13
CA ILE A 76 -6.40 -7.29 -12.78
C ILE A 76 -5.52 -7.32 -14.04
N MET A 77 -5.59 -8.36 -14.83
CA MET A 77 -4.81 -8.48 -16.08
C MET A 77 -5.09 -7.29 -17.02
N ARG A 78 -6.36 -6.94 -17.24
CA ARG A 78 -6.75 -5.82 -18.12
C ARG A 78 -6.19 -4.48 -17.66
N LEU A 79 -6.07 -4.23 -16.35
CA LEU A 79 -5.42 -3.04 -15.82
C LEU A 79 -3.98 -2.91 -16.34
N TYR A 80 -3.18 -3.98 -16.25
CA TYR A 80 -1.77 -3.92 -16.70
C TYR A 80 -1.64 -3.89 -18.21
N GLN A 81 -2.55 -4.50 -18.96
CA GLN A 81 -2.62 -4.36 -20.43
C GLN A 81 -2.93 -2.92 -20.84
N GLN A 82 -3.82 -2.23 -20.12
CA GLN A 82 -4.08 -0.81 -20.35
C GLN A 82 -2.82 0.03 -20.08
N ILE A 83 -2.13 -0.18 -18.96
CA ILE A 83 -0.89 0.54 -18.63
C ILE A 83 0.19 0.29 -19.68
N GLU A 84 0.32 -0.94 -20.15
CA GLU A 84 1.24 -1.31 -21.23
C GLU A 84 0.92 -0.55 -22.53
N SER A 85 -0.36 -0.51 -22.90
CA SER A 85 -0.83 0.25 -24.07
C SER A 85 -0.59 1.74 -23.95
N ASP A 86 -0.83 2.32 -22.75
CA ASP A 86 -0.75 3.76 -22.53
C ASP A 86 0.71 4.25 -22.40
N HIS A 87 1.60 3.45 -21.80
CA HIS A 87 2.93 3.89 -21.41
C HIS A 87 4.08 2.94 -21.80
N GLY A 88 3.82 1.67 -22.12
CA GLY A 88 4.83 0.65 -22.38
C GLY A 88 5.74 0.33 -21.20
N ARG A 89 5.40 0.80 -19.99
CA ARG A 89 6.21 0.65 -18.78
C ARG A 89 5.40 0.76 -17.50
N LEU A 90 5.95 0.20 -16.44
CA LEU A 90 5.53 0.46 -15.07
C LEU A 90 6.79 0.66 -14.19
N ASP A 91 6.77 1.65 -13.32
CA ASP A 91 7.90 1.99 -12.45
C ASP A 91 7.65 1.58 -11.00
N ILE A 92 6.44 1.81 -10.50
CA ILE A 92 6.08 1.64 -9.10
C ILE A 92 4.76 0.86 -9.01
N HIS A 93 4.75 -0.19 -8.20
CA HIS A 93 3.54 -0.91 -7.85
C HIS A 93 3.35 -0.93 -6.33
N VAL A 94 2.17 -0.52 -5.86
CA VAL A 94 1.85 -0.54 -4.43
C VAL A 94 0.67 -1.48 -4.17
N ASN A 95 0.96 -2.58 -3.49
CA ASN A 95 -0.04 -3.48 -2.94
C ASN A 95 -0.57 -2.89 -1.63
N ASN A 96 -1.69 -2.18 -1.71
CA ASN A 96 -2.33 -1.57 -0.55
C ASN A 96 -3.74 -2.12 -0.30
N ALA A 97 -4.41 -2.64 -1.32
CA ALA A 97 -5.79 -3.10 -1.19
C ALA A 97 -5.97 -4.10 -0.05
N PHE A 98 -6.97 -3.83 0.77
CA PHE A 98 -7.41 -4.72 1.82
C PHE A 98 -8.93 -4.55 2.02
N LYS A 99 -9.65 -5.66 2.16
CA LYS A 99 -11.09 -5.61 2.36
C LYS A 99 -11.42 -5.86 3.83
N ILE A 100 -12.01 -4.86 4.47
CA ILE A 100 -12.57 -5.01 5.82
C ILE A 100 -13.92 -5.71 5.65
N PRO A 101 -14.18 -6.83 6.35
CA PRO A 101 -15.48 -7.49 6.31
C PRO A 101 -16.62 -6.55 6.71
N ASN A 102 -17.80 -6.76 6.16
CA ASN A 102 -18.99 -6.00 6.53
C ASN A 102 -20.10 -6.96 7.03
N PRO A 103 -20.48 -6.91 8.31
CA PRO A 103 -19.94 -6.02 9.35
C PRO A 103 -18.49 -6.32 9.71
N PRO A 104 -17.74 -5.32 10.25
CA PRO A 104 -16.37 -5.53 10.70
C PRO A 104 -16.28 -6.60 11.78
N VAL A 105 -15.25 -7.44 11.70
CA VAL A 105 -15.00 -8.50 12.67
C VAL A 105 -13.88 -8.07 13.60
N TRP A 106 -14.25 -7.59 14.78
CA TRP A 106 -13.31 -7.12 15.80
C TRP A 106 -13.10 -8.11 16.94
N VAL A 107 -14.07 -9.02 17.13
CA VAL A 107 -14.12 -9.97 18.24
C VAL A 107 -14.72 -11.29 17.76
N GLY A 108 -14.56 -12.34 18.57
CA GLY A 108 -15.09 -13.68 18.29
C GLY A 108 -14.00 -14.67 17.93
N LYS A 109 -14.37 -15.93 17.90
CA LYS A 109 -13.47 -17.03 17.63
C LYS A 109 -13.49 -17.35 16.14
N PHE A 110 -12.38 -17.78 15.57
CA PHE A 110 -12.26 -18.00 14.12
C PHE A 110 -13.32 -18.95 13.56
N TRP A 111 -13.82 -19.92 14.36
CA TRP A 111 -14.86 -20.86 13.94
C TRP A 111 -16.29 -20.31 14.03
N GLU A 112 -16.45 -19.10 14.57
CA GLU A 112 -17.73 -18.38 14.63
C GLU A 112 -17.85 -17.37 13.46
N HIS A 113 -16.73 -17.07 12.78
CA HIS A 113 -16.71 -16.13 11.66
C HIS A 113 -17.21 -16.81 10.38
N PRO A 114 -17.99 -16.10 9.55
CA PRO A 114 -18.32 -16.55 8.20
C PRO A 114 -17.06 -16.78 7.36
N ILE A 115 -17.05 -17.79 6.50
CA ILE A 115 -15.93 -18.03 5.56
C ILE A 115 -15.63 -16.81 4.67
N GLN A 116 -16.63 -16.00 4.37
CA GLN A 116 -16.46 -14.75 3.65
C GLN A 116 -15.39 -13.83 4.25
N VAL A 117 -15.16 -13.86 5.57
CA VAL A 117 -14.10 -13.11 6.24
C VAL A 117 -12.70 -13.52 5.71
N TRP A 118 -12.53 -14.81 5.45
CA TRP A 118 -11.32 -15.33 4.82
C TRP A 118 -11.18 -14.82 3.37
N ASP A 119 -12.24 -14.95 2.58
CA ASP A 119 -12.24 -14.51 1.18
C ASP A 119 -11.97 -13.00 1.06
N ASP A 120 -12.55 -12.20 1.95
CA ASP A 120 -12.34 -10.76 1.99
C ASP A 120 -10.89 -10.39 2.39
N GLN A 121 -10.36 -11.01 3.43
CA GLN A 121 -9.05 -10.63 3.98
C GLN A 121 -7.88 -11.29 3.26
N VAL A 122 -7.96 -12.59 3.00
CA VAL A 122 -6.90 -13.35 2.31
C VAL A 122 -7.04 -13.25 0.80
N GLY A 123 -8.27 -13.33 0.27
CA GLY A 123 -8.54 -13.21 -1.16
C GLY A 123 -8.11 -11.85 -1.70
N ILE A 124 -8.60 -10.77 -1.10
CA ILE A 124 -8.29 -9.41 -1.57
C ILE A 124 -6.97 -8.90 -0.97
N GLY A 125 -6.69 -9.17 0.30
CA GLY A 125 -5.50 -8.62 0.96
C GLY A 125 -4.18 -9.31 0.59
N LEU A 126 -4.20 -10.61 0.25
CA LEU A 126 -2.99 -11.39 -0.04
C LEU A 126 -2.98 -11.94 -1.46
N ARG A 127 -4.01 -12.72 -1.85
CA ARG A 127 -4.01 -13.35 -3.18
C ARG A 127 -4.01 -12.32 -4.30
N ALA A 128 -4.85 -11.29 -4.21
CA ALA A 128 -4.89 -10.25 -5.23
C ALA A 128 -3.56 -9.48 -5.31
N ALA A 129 -2.87 -9.26 -4.17
CA ALA A 129 -1.55 -8.66 -4.16
C ALA A 129 -0.52 -9.51 -4.93
N TYR A 130 -0.57 -10.84 -4.77
CA TYR A 130 0.27 -11.76 -5.55
C TYR A 130 -0.02 -11.66 -7.05
N VAL A 131 -1.29 -11.78 -7.45
CA VAL A 131 -1.71 -11.75 -8.87
C VAL A 131 -1.34 -10.41 -9.51
N ALA A 132 -1.64 -9.30 -8.83
CA ALA A 132 -1.29 -7.96 -9.31
C ALA A 132 0.24 -7.79 -9.47
N SER A 133 1.03 -8.29 -8.52
CA SER A 133 2.49 -8.24 -8.59
C SER A 133 3.06 -9.05 -9.75
N VAL A 134 2.46 -10.19 -10.11
CA VAL A 134 2.89 -10.98 -11.28
C VAL A 134 2.76 -10.17 -12.57
N HIS A 135 1.62 -9.49 -12.77
CA HIS A 135 1.42 -8.65 -13.96
C HIS A 135 2.28 -7.38 -13.92
N ALA A 136 2.36 -6.72 -12.75
CA ALA A 136 3.19 -5.55 -12.55
C ALA A 136 4.66 -5.83 -12.87
N THR A 137 5.22 -6.92 -12.33
CA THR A 137 6.62 -7.29 -12.53
C THR A 137 6.91 -7.57 -13.99
N LYS A 138 6.05 -8.32 -14.69
CA LYS A 138 6.21 -8.57 -16.14
C LYS A 138 6.33 -7.26 -16.92
N LEU A 139 5.47 -6.28 -16.64
CA LEU A 139 5.51 -4.98 -17.30
C LEU A 139 6.72 -4.13 -16.87
N MET A 140 7.16 -4.23 -15.62
CA MET A 140 8.40 -3.59 -15.16
C MET A 140 9.64 -4.14 -15.87
N MET A 141 9.67 -5.45 -16.14
CA MET A 141 10.81 -6.11 -16.82
C MET A 141 10.84 -5.82 -18.31
N SER A 142 9.70 -5.60 -18.96
CA SER A 142 9.64 -5.25 -20.39
C SER A 142 9.99 -3.77 -20.64
N GLY A 143 9.80 -2.89 -19.67
CA GLY A 143 10.08 -1.47 -19.80
C GLY A 143 11.58 -1.13 -19.68
N THR A 144 12.05 -0.21 -20.52
CA THR A 144 13.40 0.36 -20.40
C THR A 144 13.43 1.40 -19.29
N ASP A 145 14.52 1.45 -18.49
CA ASP A 145 14.73 2.42 -17.40
C ASP A 145 13.62 2.51 -16.35
N SER A 146 12.88 1.40 -16.14
CA SER A 146 11.89 1.30 -15.07
C SER A 146 12.57 1.29 -13.69
N LEU A 147 11.94 1.93 -12.70
CA LEU A 147 12.41 1.89 -11.30
C LEU A 147 12.31 0.48 -10.70
N LYS A 148 11.42 -0.37 -11.21
CA LYS A 148 11.17 -1.75 -10.75
C LYS A 148 11.00 -1.82 -9.24
N PHE A 149 10.05 -1.03 -8.72
CA PHE A 149 9.81 -0.91 -7.29
C PHE A 149 8.41 -1.41 -6.89
N ILE A 150 8.36 -2.34 -5.94
CA ILE A 150 7.11 -2.83 -5.31
C ILE A 150 7.11 -2.45 -3.84
N ALA A 151 6.04 -1.81 -3.37
CA ALA A 151 5.77 -1.59 -1.96
C ALA A 151 4.55 -2.42 -1.51
N ASN A 152 4.69 -3.18 -0.45
CA ASN A 152 3.62 -3.99 0.14
C ASN A 152 3.16 -3.38 1.47
N ILE A 153 1.89 -2.98 1.57
CA ILE A 153 1.34 -2.42 2.80
C ILE A 153 0.83 -3.53 3.71
N SER A 154 1.58 -3.77 4.75
CA SER A 154 1.31 -4.77 5.77
C SER A 154 1.00 -4.11 7.13
N SER A 155 1.16 -4.83 8.23
CA SER A 155 0.99 -4.30 9.58
C SER A 155 1.64 -5.21 10.61
N SER A 156 1.80 -4.71 11.85
CA SER A 156 2.24 -5.52 12.99
C SER A 156 1.32 -6.71 13.32
N GLY A 157 0.14 -6.80 12.69
CA GLY A 157 -0.74 -7.97 12.75
C GLY A 157 -0.15 -9.24 12.12
N SER A 158 0.95 -9.11 11.37
CA SER A 158 1.73 -10.25 10.88
C SER A 158 2.54 -10.95 11.98
N GLU A 159 2.93 -10.22 13.01
CA GLU A 159 3.76 -10.74 14.12
C GLU A 159 2.96 -11.05 15.38
N ARG A 160 1.83 -10.41 15.58
CA ARG A 160 0.99 -10.56 16.77
C ARG A 160 -0.48 -10.67 16.41
N TYR A 161 -1.25 -11.31 17.27
CA TYR A 161 -2.68 -11.38 17.06
C TYR A 161 -3.31 -9.97 17.03
N ALA A 162 -4.02 -9.69 15.94
CA ALA A 162 -4.79 -8.47 15.77
C ALA A 162 -6.02 -8.78 14.92
N LEU A 163 -7.17 -8.27 15.31
CA LEU A 163 -8.46 -8.36 14.64
C LEU A 163 -8.98 -9.80 14.48
N SER A 164 -8.37 -10.61 13.63
CA SER A 164 -8.78 -11.99 13.34
C SER A 164 -7.61 -12.86 12.87
N ALA A 165 -7.77 -14.19 12.91
CA ALA A 165 -6.78 -15.13 12.40
C ALA A 165 -6.49 -14.92 10.90
N SER A 166 -7.54 -14.70 10.09
CA SER A 166 -7.39 -14.43 8.65
C SER A 166 -6.67 -13.11 8.35
N TYR A 167 -6.86 -12.08 9.20
CA TYR A 167 -6.09 -10.85 9.12
C TYR A 167 -4.59 -11.09 9.32
N GLY A 168 -4.25 -11.78 10.42
CA GLY A 168 -2.85 -12.11 10.73
C GLY A 168 -2.19 -12.92 9.62
N ILE A 169 -2.89 -13.92 9.08
CA ILE A 169 -2.43 -14.75 7.96
C ILE A 169 -2.20 -13.89 6.71
N ALA A 170 -3.14 -13.01 6.36
CA ALA A 170 -3.00 -12.13 5.20
C ALA A 170 -1.78 -11.21 5.35
N LYS A 171 -1.58 -10.60 6.53
CA LYS A 171 -0.45 -9.69 6.77
C LYS A 171 0.88 -10.43 6.86
N MET A 172 0.94 -11.60 7.49
CA MET A 172 2.14 -12.44 7.47
C MET A 172 2.47 -12.91 6.05
N GLY A 173 1.47 -13.31 5.27
CA GLY A 173 1.64 -13.65 3.86
C GLY A 173 2.17 -12.47 3.04
N THR A 174 1.71 -11.24 3.29
CA THR A 174 2.21 -10.03 2.63
C THR A 174 3.68 -9.76 2.96
N ASP A 175 4.09 -9.94 4.23
CA ASP A 175 5.50 -9.81 4.63
C ASP A 175 6.36 -10.92 4.00
N ARG A 176 5.81 -12.12 3.86
CA ARG A 176 6.48 -13.22 3.18
C ARG A 176 6.64 -12.95 1.68
N LEU A 177 5.61 -12.44 0.99
CA LEU A 177 5.72 -12.02 -0.41
C LEU A 177 6.82 -10.98 -0.60
N THR A 178 6.95 -10.02 0.34
CA THR A 178 8.01 -9.00 0.29
C THR A 178 9.40 -9.64 0.24
N ARG A 179 9.64 -10.62 1.09
CA ARG A 179 10.95 -11.28 1.18
C ARG A 179 11.23 -12.17 -0.03
N ASP A 180 10.27 -12.99 -0.42
CA ASP A 180 10.44 -13.96 -1.50
C ASP A 180 10.56 -13.25 -2.86
N PHE A 181 9.73 -12.25 -3.16
CA PHE A 181 9.84 -11.46 -4.38
C PHE A 181 11.16 -10.69 -4.47
N ALA A 182 11.67 -10.19 -3.33
CA ALA A 182 12.97 -9.55 -3.29
C ALA A 182 14.12 -10.52 -3.60
N VAL A 183 14.01 -11.78 -3.17
CA VAL A 183 15.00 -12.84 -3.48
C VAL A 183 14.93 -13.20 -4.96
N GLU A 184 13.73 -13.48 -5.48
CA GLU A 184 13.53 -13.91 -6.86
C GLU A 184 13.88 -12.81 -7.89
N GLY A 185 13.55 -11.55 -7.60
CA GLY A 185 13.74 -10.43 -8.52
C GLY A 185 15.07 -9.68 -8.39
N LYS A 186 15.95 -10.09 -7.45
CA LYS A 186 17.18 -9.33 -7.11
C LYS A 186 18.09 -9.11 -8.30
N GLU A 187 18.37 -10.16 -9.07
CA GLU A 187 19.29 -10.10 -10.21
C GLU A 187 18.71 -9.31 -11.38
N ASP A 188 17.37 -9.23 -11.48
CA ASP A 188 16.65 -8.44 -12.48
C ASP A 188 16.46 -6.97 -12.07
N GLY A 189 16.98 -6.58 -10.91
CA GLY A 189 16.89 -5.22 -10.38
C GLY A 189 15.53 -4.86 -9.79
N LEU A 190 14.71 -5.84 -9.39
CA LEU A 190 13.45 -5.61 -8.68
C LEU A 190 13.72 -5.32 -7.21
N CYS A 191 13.26 -4.17 -6.74
CA CYS A 191 13.29 -3.79 -5.33
C CYS A 191 11.90 -3.96 -4.72
N VAL A 192 11.78 -4.76 -3.67
CA VAL A 192 10.52 -5.03 -2.97
C VAL A 192 10.66 -4.71 -1.49
N ILE A 193 9.81 -3.85 -0.95
CA ILE A 193 9.87 -3.42 0.45
C ILE A 193 8.47 -3.50 1.07
N GLY A 194 8.38 -4.08 2.25
CA GLY A 194 7.18 -4.10 3.07
C GLY A 194 7.13 -2.89 4.00
N LEU A 195 5.93 -2.37 4.23
CA LEU A 195 5.69 -1.23 5.11
C LEU A 195 4.62 -1.57 6.14
N TRP A 196 4.91 -1.23 7.40
CA TRP A 196 3.96 -1.24 8.50
C TRP A 196 3.62 0.18 8.92
N PRO A 197 2.53 0.73 8.41
CA PRO A 197 1.99 1.96 8.98
C PRO A 197 1.54 1.73 10.43
N SER A 198 1.61 2.77 11.25
CA SER A 198 1.05 2.77 12.59
C SER A 198 -0.49 2.87 12.55
N GLN A 199 -1.13 3.48 13.54
CA GLN A 199 -2.56 3.79 13.46
C GLN A 199 -2.79 4.91 12.45
N VAL A 200 -3.19 4.57 11.23
CA VAL A 200 -3.45 5.58 10.19
C VAL A 200 -4.86 6.13 10.33
N LEU A 201 -4.97 7.43 10.43
CA LEU A 201 -6.24 8.16 10.54
C LEU A 201 -6.99 8.19 9.19
N THR A 202 -7.41 7.00 8.76
CA THR A 202 -8.31 6.83 7.63
C THR A 202 -9.73 7.20 8.02
N GLU A 203 -10.59 7.41 7.04
CA GLU A 203 -12.02 7.71 7.26
C GLU A 203 -12.68 6.66 8.16
N PHE A 204 -12.34 5.38 7.94
CA PHE A 204 -12.85 4.26 8.74
C PHE A 204 -12.32 4.28 10.19
N ILE A 205 -11.05 4.58 10.40
CA ILE A 205 -10.46 4.65 11.75
C ILE A 205 -11.01 5.86 12.51
N ILE A 206 -11.16 7.01 11.85
CA ILE A 206 -11.76 8.21 12.47
C ILE A 206 -13.19 7.90 12.92
N GLU A 207 -14.01 7.32 12.05
CA GLU A 207 -15.38 6.91 12.39
C GLU A 207 -15.43 5.91 13.56
N SER A 208 -14.48 4.95 13.59
CA SER A 208 -14.40 3.96 14.67
C SER A 208 -13.96 4.59 16.00
N ILE A 209 -13.09 5.60 15.97
CA ILE A 209 -12.71 6.38 17.17
C ILE A 209 -13.91 7.19 17.67
N GLU A 210 -14.65 7.85 16.79
CA GLU A 210 -15.85 8.64 17.13
C GLU A 210 -16.96 7.77 17.75
N LYS A 211 -17.06 6.50 17.32
CA LYS A 211 -17.98 5.51 17.90
C LYS A 211 -17.48 4.89 19.22
N GLY A 212 -16.23 5.09 19.57
CA GLY A 212 -15.61 4.47 20.74
C GLY A 212 -15.19 3.02 20.56
N ASP A 213 -15.14 2.51 19.32
CA ASP A 213 -14.70 1.14 19.00
C ASP A 213 -13.18 1.01 19.06
N ILE A 214 -12.45 2.10 18.81
CA ILE A 214 -10.98 2.16 18.78
C ILE A 214 -10.51 3.38 19.55
N GLU A 215 -9.46 3.21 20.35
CA GLU A 215 -8.80 4.34 21.02
C GLU A 215 -7.81 5.03 20.08
N LEU A 216 -7.76 6.36 20.15
CA LEU A 216 -6.77 7.16 19.43
C LEU A 216 -5.39 7.00 20.08
N ASP A 217 -4.42 6.55 19.30
CA ASP A 217 -3.00 6.60 19.68
C ASP A 217 -2.43 7.98 19.28
N GLU A 218 -2.60 8.98 20.14
CA GLU A 218 -2.18 10.35 19.85
C GLU A 218 -0.69 10.47 19.52
N GLU A 219 0.15 9.62 20.08
CA GLU A 219 1.60 9.69 19.89
C GLU A 219 2.05 9.09 18.57
N ASN A 220 1.42 7.99 18.15
CA ASN A 220 1.89 7.19 17.01
C ASN A 220 0.94 7.24 15.81
N SER A 221 -0.24 7.87 15.93
CA SER A 221 -1.14 8.00 14.78
C SER A 221 -0.50 8.83 13.67
N GLU A 222 -0.72 8.40 12.44
CA GLU A 222 -0.21 9.03 11.22
C GLU A 222 -1.33 9.32 10.22
N THR A 223 -1.10 10.27 9.32
CA THR A 223 -2.07 10.56 8.25
C THR A 223 -1.85 9.66 7.04
N PRO A 224 -2.88 9.41 6.20
CA PRO A 224 -2.69 8.69 4.95
C PRO A 224 -1.62 9.28 4.04
N LEU A 225 -1.52 10.62 3.94
CA LEU A 225 -0.54 11.30 3.10
C LEU A 225 0.89 11.15 3.65
N TYR A 226 1.06 11.03 4.97
CA TYR A 226 2.37 10.74 5.57
C TYR A 226 2.95 9.42 5.04
N THR A 227 2.15 8.33 5.06
CA THR A 227 2.54 7.06 4.44
C THR A 227 2.89 7.25 2.96
N GLY A 228 2.10 8.04 2.23
CA GLY A 228 2.34 8.34 0.82
C GLY A 228 3.68 9.04 0.56
N ARG A 229 4.02 10.04 1.36
CA ARG A 229 5.29 10.76 1.25
C ARG A 229 6.49 9.88 1.56
N VAL A 230 6.36 8.95 2.53
CA VAL A 230 7.40 7.97 2.84
C VAL A 230 7.64 7.04 1.64
N ILE A 231 6.59 6.51 1.02
CA ILE A 231 6.70 5.64 -0.16
C ILE A 231 7.30 6.40 -1.35
N ALA A 232 6.85 7.62 -1.61
CA ALA A 232 7.38 8.43 -2.70
C ALA A 232 8.88 8.73 -2.53
N LYS A 233 9.30 9.02 -1.28
CA LYS A 233 10.72 9.23 -0.98
C LYS A 233 11.53 7.95 -1.11
N LEU A 234 11.01 6.83 -0.62
CA LEU A 234 11.65 5.53 -0.74
C LEU A 234 11.84 5.11 -2.22
N ALA A 235 10.82 5.36 -3.07
CA ALA A 235 10.90 5.06 -4.49
C ALA A 235 12.00 5.86 -5.21
N THR A 236 12.30 7.08 -4.75
CA THR A 236 13.33 7.97 -5.31
C THR A 236 14.70 7.81 -4.64
N ASP A 237 14.81 7.02 -3.58
CA ASP A 237 16.07 6.77 -2.89
C ASP A 237 16.98 5.86 -3.73
N GLU A 238 18.15 6.34 -4.12
CA GLU A 238 19.15 5.56 -4.87
C GLU A 238 19.65 4.35 -4.05
N GLN A 239 19.62 4.46 -2.72
CA GLN A 239 20.06 3.42 -1.80
C GLN A 239 18.92 2.46 -1.39
N ARG A 240 17.72 2.55 -2.00
CA ARG A 240 16.57 1.70 -1.65
C ARG A 240 16.88 0.20 -1.68
N PHE A 241 17.82 -0.23 -2.53
CA PHE A 241 18.24 -1.64 -2.63
C PHE A 241 18.90 -2.18 -1.37
N GLU A 242 19.47 -1.34 -0.51
CA GLU A 242 19.99 -1.74 0.80
C GLU A 242 18.88 -2.26 1.73
N ARG A 243 17.62 -1.91 1.42
CA ARG A 243 16.41 -2.31 2.14
C ARG A 243 15.59 -3.38 1.42
N ASN A 244 16.10 -3.91 0.30
CA ASN A 244 15.38 -4.91 -0.49
C ASN A 244 15.02 -6.13 0.36
N GLY A 245 13.76 -6.55 0.34
CA GLY A 245 13.23 -7.67 1.12
C GLY A 245 12.95 -7.35 2.60
N GLN A 246 13.23 -6.13 3.06
CA GLN A 246 12.94 -5.74 4.44
C GLN A 246 11.48 -5.31 4.60
N VAL A 247 10.97 -5.52 5.81
CA VAL A 247 9.69 -4.98 6.27
C VAL A 247 10.00 -3.93 7.34
N LEU A 248 9.63 -2.69 7.07
CA LEU A 248 10.00 -1.51 7.87
C LEU A 248 8.74 -0.78 8.33
N THR A 249 8.82 -0.05 9.42
CA THR A 249 7.72 0.85 9.81
C THR A 249 7.81 2.16 9.03
N THR A 250 6.66 2.77 8.74
CA THR A 250 6.59 4.12 8.16
C THR A 250 7.38 5.12 8.99
N ALA A 251 7.28 5.00 10.32
CA ALA A 251 7.96 5.90 11.26
C ALA A 251 9.50 5.79 11.17
N GLU A 252 10.07 4.57 11.08
CA GLU A 252 11.53 4.38 10.93
C GLU A 252 12.03 5.08 9.66
N LEU A 253 11.32 4.89 8.55
CA LEU A 253 11.68 5.54 7.27
C LEU A 253 11.47 7.05 7.31
N ALA A 254 10.41 7.52 7.95
CA ALA A 254 10.16 8.95 8.04
C ALA A 254 11.22 9.67 8.91
N VAL A 255 11.69 9.05 9.98
CA VAL A 255 12.84 9.57 10.75
C VAL A 255 14.09 9.61 9.87
N HIS A 256 14.36 8.54 9.12
CA HIS A 256 15.52 8.48 8.21
C HIS A 256 15.48 9.56 7.12
N TYR A 257 14.30 9.87 6.59
CA TYR A 257 14.10 10.84 5.51
C TYR A 257 13.72 12.25 6.00
N ASP A 258 13.63 12.48 7.31
CA ASP A 258 13.14 13.73 7.92
C ASP A 258 11.76 14.17 7.39
N ILE A 259 10.82 13.21 7.30
CA ILE A 259 9.46 13.45 6.85
C ILE A 259 8.54 13.71 8.03
N LYS A 260 7.73 14.76 7.95
CA LYS A 260 6.64 15.09 8.88
C LYS A 260 5.30 15.03 8.17
N ASP A 261 4.26 14.77 8.95
CA ASP A 261 2.89 14.86 8.44
C ASP A 261 2.46 16.31 8.20
N GLU A 262 1.26 16.52 7.69
CA GLU A 262 0.68 17.85 7.38
C GLU A 262 0.46 18.70 8.65
N ARG A 263 0.48 18.08 9.84
CA ARG A 263 0.38 18.74 11.13
C ARG A 263 1.76 19.09 11.71
N GLY A 264 2.83 18.79 10.99
CA GLY A 264 4.21 18.97 11.43
C GLY A 264 4.66 17.90 12.45
N LYS A 265 3.89 16.82 12.65
CA LYS A 265 4.18 15.72 13.57
C LYS A 265 5.03 14.67 12.87
N GLN A 266 5.95 14.06 13.61
CA GLN A 266 6.68 12.87 13.20
C GLN A 266 6.32 11.74 14.15
N PRO A 267 5.37 10.85 13.81
CA PRO A 267 4.99 9.71 14.62
C PRO A 267 6.19 8.83 14.95
N LYS A 268 6.28 8.36 16.18
CA LYS A 268 7.44 7.56 16.64
C LYS A 268 7.39 6.12 16.15
N GLY A 269 6.19 5.61 15.87
CA GLY A 269 5.96 4.21 15.53
C GLY A 269 6.21 3.27 16.72
N LYS A 270 5.60 2.11 16.66
CA LYS A 270 5.86 1.03 17.63
C LYS A 270 6.27 -0.22 16.87
N ARG A 271 7.56 -0.48 16.76
CA ARG A 271 8.07 -1.80 16.43
C ARG A 271 8.48 -2.48 17.72
N ASN A 272 7.93 -3.65 17.99
CA ASN A 272 8.47 -4.51 19.03
C ASN A 272 9.48 -5.47 18.35
N PRO A 273 10.79 -5.26 18.48
CA PRO A 273 11.79 -5.97 17.69
C PRO A 273 12.00 -7.43 18.08
N THR A 274 11.22 -7.96 19.02
CA THR A 274 11.60 -9.16 19.78
C THR A 274 11.06 -10.49 19.23
N LEU A 275 10.11 -10.52 18.30
CA LEU A 275 9.41 -11.79 17.96
C LEU A 275 9.93 -12.54 16.73
N PHE A 276 10.68 -11.93 15.82
CA PHE A 276 11.18 -12.61 14.61
C PHE A 276 12.63 -13.12 14.70
N ARG A 277 13.39 -12.78 15.74
CA ARG A 277 14.76 -13.26 15.91
C ARG A 277 14.85 -14.69 16.46
N GLU A 278 13.74 -15.24 16.97
CA GLU A 278 13.72 -16.56 17.62
C GLU A 278 13.08 -17.68 16.79
N ILE A 279 12.65 -17.41 15.54
CA ILE A 279 11.97 -18.41 14.68
C ILE A 279 12.82 -18.76 13.44
N ILE A 280 14.05 -18.31 13.36
CA ILE A 280 15.01 -18.75 12.32
C ILE A 280 16.19 -19.45 12.96
#